data_e49e6c3b58a6543e4d7a234e9105496a
#
_entry.id   e49e6c3b58a6543e4d7a234e9105496a
#
_cell.length_a   1.000
_cell.length_b   1.000
_cell.length_c   1.000
_cell.angle_alpha   90.00
_cell.angle_beta   90.00
_cell.angle_gamma   90.00
#
_symmetry.space_group_name_H-M   'P 1'
#
loop_
_entity.id
_entity.type
_entity.pdbx_description
1 polymer ?
#
loop_
_entity_poly.entity_id
_entity_poly.type
_entity_poly.pdbx_seq_one_letter_code
_entity_poly.pdbx_strand_id
1 'polypeptide(L)'
;VLPVGRYRVIVVNSDCVNVAVRNERSYDTAEIYVLPDEDGEHVCQPERLAYATRLVESEILEVPYRDTVRVAAAPCSCIKHVRFMLEIGDFVPLSSCRGSFSGVSLSRHCLSGLCSAAASVRFTADPVAGSSSFTADIYVLDLVPPRTDAPSHLLSLELVGEDGSTVYPVTADLTDAVRSIAAEGGVFPNEISLRVVLSLIDGQLRASVLPWDE
;
A
#
# COMPACT_ATOMS: atom_id res chain seq x y z
N VAL A 1 -32.54 -4.77 11.24
CA VAL A 1 -33.13 -4.05 12.37
C VAL A 1 -32.23 -4.29 13.58
N LEU A 2 -31.79 -3.21 14.24
CA LEU A 2 -31.01 -3.29 15.49
C LEU A 2 -31.94 -3.27 16.69
N PRO A 3 -31.62 -4.02 17.76
CA PRO A 3 -32.31 -3.87 19.05
C PRO A 3 -32.16 -2.46 19.62
N VAL A 4 -33.05 -2.11 20.58
CA VAL A 4 -32.89 -0.87 21.36
C VAL A 4 -31.55 -0.91 22.09
N GLY A 5 -30.77 0.15 22.00
CA GLY A 5 -29.47 0.19 22.67
C GLY A 5 -28.55 1.27 22.15
N ARG A 6 -27.33 1.23 22.67
CA ARG A 6 -26.22 2.10 22.28
C ARG A 6 -25.16 1.29 21.53
N TYR A 7 -24.75 1.77 20.36
CA TYR A 7 -23.84 1.07 19.45
C TYR A 7 -22.67 1.97 19.05
N ARG A 8 -21.50 1.40 18.97
CA ARG A 8 -20.40 1.96 18.19
C ARG A 8 -20.46 1.34 16.80
N VAL A 9 -20.13 2.12 15.78
CA VAL A 9 -20.24 1.69 14.39
C VAL A 9 -18.95 1.92 13.64
N ILE A 10 -18.64 0.99 12.75
CA ILE A 10 -17.63 1.12 11.72
C ILE A 10 -18.37 1.04 10.39
N VAL A 11 -18.18 2.04 9.55
CA VAL A 11 -18.79 2.11 8.21
C VAL A 11 -17.69 1.89 7.20
N VAL A 12 -17.88 0.91 6.33
CA VAL A 12 -16.96 0.60 5.22
C VAL A 12 -17.76 0.62 3.93
N ASN A 13 -17.20 1.14 2.85
CA ASN A 13 -17.86 1.11 1.54
C ASN A 13 -18.02 -0.34 1.04
N SER A 14 -19.12 -0.60 0.34
CA SER A 14 -19.45 -1.95 -0.14
C SER A 14 -18.75 -2.35 -1.44
N ASP A 15 -18.11 -1.40 -2.13
CA ASP A 15 -17.42 -1.59 -3.40
C ASP A 15 -15.90 -1.74 -3.25
N CYS A 16 -15.40 -1.95 -2.02
CA CYS A 16 -14.00 -2.21 -1.81
C CYS A 16 -13.60 -3.59 -2.37
N VAL A 17 -12.50 -3.61 -3.11
CA VAL A 17 -11.96 -4.80 -3.75
C VAL A 17 -10.67 -5.23 -3.03
N ASN A 18 -10.45 -6.55 -2.93
CA ASN A 18 -9.28 -7.16 -2.31
C ASN A 18 -9.09 -6.85 -0.82
N VAL A 19 -10.16 -6.47 -0.14
CA VAL A 19 -10.15 -6.10 1.27
C VAL A 19 -11.28 -6.81 2.01
N ALA A 20 -11.03 -7.21 3.24
CA ALA A 20 -12.05 -7.75 4.13
C ALA A 20 -11.89 -7.20 5.55
N VAL A 21 -12.91 -7.38 6.37
CA VAL A 21 -12.91 -7.01 7.78
C VAL A 21 -12.84 -8.28 8.61
N ARG A 22 -11.99 -8.31 9.61
CA ARG A 22 -11.96 -9.36 10.63
C ARG A 22 -12.23 -8.79 12.02
N ASN A 23 -12.61 -9.68 12.93
CA ASN A 23 -13.02 -9.31 14.30
C ASN A 23 -14.20 -8.31 14.33
N GLU A 24 -15.07 -8.37 13.33
CA GLU A 24 -16.19 -7.45 13.11
C GLU A 24 -17.20 -7.39 14.26
N ARG A 25 -17.17 -8.39 15.15
CA ARG A 25 -18.03 -8.44 16.35
C ARG A 25 -17.50 -7.64 17.52
N SER A 26 -16.28 -7.11 17.43
CA SER A 26 -15.64 -6.34 18.48
C SER A 26 -15.13 -5.02 17.91
N TYR A 27 -15.73 -3.94 18.28
CA TYR A 27 -15.34 -2.59 17.86
C TYR A 27 -13.87 -2.28 18.18
N ASP A 28 -13.39 -2.74 19.34
CA ASP A 28 -12.06 -2.45 19.84
C ASP A 28 -10.96 -3.32 19.19
N THR A 29 -11.33 -4.37 18.46
CA THR A 29 -10.38 -5.27 17.79
C THR A 29 -10.63 -5.43 16.30
N ALA A 30 -11.58 -4.69 15.75
CA ALA A 30 -11.90 -4.74 14.33
C ALA A 30 -10.71 -4.27 13.50
N GLU A 31 -10.37 -5.06 12.48
CA GLU A 31 -9.28 -4.77 11.55
C GLU A 31 -9.75 -4.92 10.11
N ILE A 32 -9.28 -4.02 9.28
CA ILE A 32 -9.33 -4.15 7.82
C ILE A 32 -8.05 -4.85 7.39
N TYR A 33 -8.14 -5.87 6.54
CA TYR A 33 -6.99 -6.56 6.02
C TYR A 33 -7.09 -6.79 4.51
N VAL A 34 -5.94 -6.87 3.86
CA VAL A 34 -5.82 -7.12 2.43
C VAL A 34 -5.81 -8.64 2.19
N LEU A 35 -6.51 -9.08 1.16
CA LEU A 35 -6.55 -10.48 0.79
C LEU A 35 -5.21 -10.94 0.21
N PRO A 36 -4.82 -12.20 0.45
CA PRO A 36 -3.65 -12.78 -0.20
C PRO A 36 -3.85 -12.85 -1.72
N ASP A 37 -2.76 -12.71 -2.45
CA ASP A 37 -2.70 -12.97 -3.88
C ASP A 37 -2.75 -14.48 -4.16
N GLU A 38 -2.92 -14.87 -5.42
CA GLU A 38 -3.03 -16.28 -5.85
C GLU A 38 -1.82 -17.13 -5.48
N ASP A 39 -0.63 -16.53 -5.35
CA ASP A 39 0.58 -17.26 -4.94
C ASP A 39 0.67 -17.51 -3.43
N GLY A 40 -0.15 -16.85 -2.62
CA GLY A 40 -0.15 -16.95 -1.15
C GLY A 40 1.05 -16.32 -0.46
N GLU A 41 2.03 -15.77 -1.20
CA GLU A 41 3.23 -15.10 -0.68
C GLU A 41 3.08 -13.58 -0.67
N HIS A 42 2.28 -13.06 -1.57
CA HIS A 42 2.01 -11.63 -1.72
C HIS A 42 0.57 -11.30 -1.33
N VAL A 43 0.30 -10.02 -1.20
CA VAL A 43 -1.06 -9.50 -0.99
C VAL A 43 -1.54 -8.80 -2.25
N CYS A 44 -2.85 -8.83 -2.46
CA CYS A 44 -3.50 -8.07 -3.51
C CYS A 44 -3.38 -6.57 -3.25
N GLN A 45 -3.53 -5.77 -4.30
CA GLN A 45 -3.65 -4.32 -4.14
C GLN A 45 -5.10 -3.97 -3.75
N PRO A 46 -5.31 -3.23 -2.63
CA PRO A 46 -6.64 -2.78 -2.25
C PRO A 46 -7.13 -1.67 -3.16
N GLU A 47 -8.40 -1.67 -3.50
CA GLU A 47 -9.02 -0.62 -4.30
C GLU A 47 -10.20 0.00 -3.57
N ARG A 48 -10.38 1.31 -3.73
CA ARG A 48 -11.57 2.08 -3.32
C ARG A 48 -11.96 1.93 -1.85
N LEU A 49 -10.99 1.61 -0.98
CA LEU A 49 -11.29 1.47 0.43
C LEU A 49 -11.51 2.84 1.07
N ALA A 50 -12.68 3.02 1.64
CA ALA A 50 -12.98 4.14 2.51
C ALA A 50 -13.73 3.65 3.75
N TYR A 51 -13.40 4.16 4.93
CA TYR A 51 -14.09 3.80 6.15
C TYR A 51 -14.21 4.99 7.12
N ALA A 52 -15.15 4.89 8.04
CA ALA A 52 -15.29 5.80 9.16
C ALA A 52 -15.54 5.02 10.45
N THR A 53 -14.91 5.48 11.53
CA THR A 53 -15.14 4.96 12.89
C THR A 53 -16.01 5.86 13.73
N ARG A 54 -16.47 6.97 13.14
CA ARG A 54 -17.34 7.95 13.79
C ARG A 54 -18.50 8.31 12.89
N LEU A 55 -19.62 8.59 13.50
CA LEU A 55 -20.73 9.29 12.87
C LEU A 55 -20.43 10.80 12.87
N VAL A 56 -21.04 11.53 11.96
CA VAL A 56 -20.80 12.98 11.83
C VAL A 56 -21.17 13.73 13.10
N GLU A 57 -22.25 13.34 13.76
CA GLU A 57 -22.81 14.05 14.92
C GLU A 57 -22.46 13.39 16.26
N SER A 58 -22.07 12.12 16.28
CA SER A 58 -21.83 11.36 17.51
C SER A 58 -20.90 10.17 17.29
N GLU A 59 -20.18 9.77 18.35
CA GLU A 59 -19.42 8.51 18.37
C GLU A 59 -20.32 7.30 18.66
N ILE A 60 -21.53 7.52 19.16
CA ILE A 60 -22.46 6.48 19.60
C ILE A 60 -23.77 6.63 18.85
N LEU A 61 -24.21 5.55 18.25
CA LEU A 61 -25.54 5.41 17.70
C LEU A 61 -26.50 4.95 18.83
N GLU A 62 -27.46 5.78 19.15
CA GLU A 62 -28.54 5.42 20.04
C GLU A 62 -29.76 4.95 19.23
N VAL A 63 -30.19 3.73 19.45
CA VAL A 63 -31.38 3.16 18.81
C VAL A 63 -32.53 3.14 19.81
N PRO A 64 -33.53 4.04 19.68
CA PRO A 64 -34.69 4.11 20.56
C PRO A 64 -35.71 3.00 20.25
N TYR A 65 -36.70 2.86 21.14
CA TYR A 65 -37.77 1.89 20.95
C TYR A 65 -38.74 2.35 19.85
N ARG A 66 -38.95 1.47 18.86
CA ARG A 66 -39.93 1.66 17.76
C ARG A 66 -39.73 2.94 16.93
N ASP A 67 -38.52 3.38 16.78
CA ASP A 67 -38.20 4.55 15.95
C ASP A 67 -37.17 4.24 14.90
N THR A 68 -37.04 5.14 13.93
CA THR A 68 -36.03 5.06 12.86
C THR A 68 -34.99 6.13 13.09
N VAL A 69 -33.75 5.72 13.29
CA VAL A 69 -32.62 6.64 13.40
C VAL A 69 -31.93 6.76 12.04
N ARG A 70 -31.74 7.99 11.58
CA ARG A 70 -30.92 8.32 10.44
C ARG A 70 -29.59 8.83 10.94
N VAL A 71 -28.52 8.28 10.41
CA VAL A 71 -27.16 8.66 10.79
C VAL A 71 -26.35 9.00 9.53
N ALA A 72 -25.45 9.95 9.66
CA ALA A 72 -24.49 10.29 8.64
C ALA A 72 -23.09 9.85 9.10
N ALA A 73 -22.34 9.24 8.19
CA ALA A 73 -20.94 8.96 8.35
C ALA A 73 -20.17 9.66 7.24
N ALA A 74 -18.94 10.06 7.51
CA ALA A 74 -18.03 10.64 6.51
C ALA A 74 -16.79 9.74 6.37
N PRO A 75 -16.86 8.68 5.56
CA PRO A 75 -15.71 7.82 5.32
C PRO A 75 -14.61 8.58 4.56
N CYS A 76 -13.37 8.33 4.93
CA CYS A 76 -12.20 8.83 4.20
C CYS A 76 -11.40 7.67 3.63
N SER A 77 -10.70 7.91 2.53
CA SER A 77 -9.79 6.91 1.94
C SER A 77 -8.69 6.56 2.92
N CYS A 78 -8.35 5.28 2.97
CA CYS A 78 -7.26 4.74 3.79
C CYS A 78 -6.19 4.08 2.94
N ILE A 79 -6.30 4.23 1.62
CA ILE A 79 -5.32 3.68 0.69
C ILE A 79 -4.21 4.69 0.52
N LYS A 80 -2.97 4.20 0.58
CA LYS A 80 -1.79 4.92 0.15
C LYS A 80 -1.50 4.55 -1.30
N HIS A 81 -1.19 5.54 -2.10
CA HIS A 81 -0.72 5.38 -3.45
C HIS A 81 0.81 5.54 -3.47
N VAL A 82 1.52 4.53 -3.89
CA VAL A 82 2.98 4.55 -4.00
C VAL A 82 3.33 4.45 -5.49
N ARG A 83 3.99 5.48 -5.97
CA ARG A 83 4.48 5.55 -7.35
C ARG A 83 5.98 5.33 -7.38
N PHE A 84 6.40 4.41 -8.23
CA PHE A 84 7.80 4.21 -8.58
C PHE A 84 8.09 4.81 -9.95
N MET A 85 9.16 5.59 -10.05
CA MET A 85 9.82 5.93 -11.31
C MET A 85 11.14 5.18 -11.36
N LEU A 86 11.25 4.27 -12.31
CA LEU A 86 12.41 3.42 -12.51
C LEU A 86 13.19 3.97 -13.71
N GLU A 87 14.29 4.65 -13.45
CA GLU A 87 15.17 5.18 -14.48
C GLU A 87 16.27 4.16 -14.77
N ILE A 88 16.36 3.74 -16.02
CA ILE A 88 17.30 2.72 -16.44
C ILE A 88 18.36 3.40 -17.29
N GLY A 89 19.61 3.29 -16.85
CA GLY A 89 20.76 3.81 -17.61
C GLY A 89 20.88 3.15 -18.99
N ASP A 90 21.72 3.73 -19.84
CA ASP A 90 21.95 3.31 -21.23
C ASP A 90 22.61 1.93 -21.30
N PHE A 91 21.85 0.91 -21.01
CA PHE A 91 22.27 -0.43 -21.28
C PHE A 91 21.19 -1.17 -22.10
N VAL A 92 20.94 -2.34 -22.00
CA VAL A 92 20.14 -3.19 -22.87
C VAL A 92 18.70 -2.66 -23.07
N PRO A 93 18.17 -2.63 -24.29
CA PRO A 93 16.75 -2.37 -24.53
C PRO A 93 15.88 -3.39 -23.80
N LEU A 94 14.87 -2.90 -23.08
CA LEU A 94 13.98 -3.70 -22.25
C LEU A 94 12.56 -3.72 -22.82
N SER A 95 11.92 -4.88 -22.75
CA SER A 95 10.54 -5.08 -23.21
C SER A 95 9.53 -4.92 -22.08
N SER A 96 9.89 -5.30 -20.86
CA SER A 96 8.99 -5.21 -19.71
C SER A 96 9.75 -5.17 -18.38
N CYS A 97 9.05 -4.69 -17.36
CA CYS A 97 9.53 -4.68 -15.99
C CYS A 97 8.39 -5.12 -15.08
N ARG A 98 8.66 -6.06 -14.20
CA ARG A 98 7.75 -6.47 -13.13
C ARG A 98 8.51 -6.53 -11.81
N GLY A 99 7.80 -6.42 -10.72
CA GLY A 99 8.45 -6.44 -9.43
C GLY A 99 7.53 -6.71 -8.26
N SER A 100 8.14 -6.70 -7.08
CA SER A 100 7.45 -6.73 -5.81
C SER A 100 8.04 -5.69 -4.86
N PHE A 101 7.20 -5.18 -3.98
CA PHE A 101 7.60 -4.24 -2.93
C PHE A 101 7.16 -4.77 -1.57
N SER A 102 8.12 -4.90 -0.65
CA SER A 102 7.89 -5.34 0.72
C SER A 102 7.69 -4.17 1.68
N GLY A 103 7.30 -4.46 2.92
CA GLY A 103 7.06 -3.44 3.94
C GLY A 103 5.70 -2.78 3.86
N VAL A 104 4.79 -3.32 3.05
CA VAL A 104 3.39 -2.89 3.03
C VAL A 104 2.61 -3.53 4.18
N SER A 105 1.59 -2.86 4.67
CA SER A 105 0.79 -3.37 5.77
C SER A 105 -0.21 -4.43 5.31
N LEU A 106 -0.19 -5.60 5.98
CA LEU A 106 -1.19 -6.65 5.78
C LEU A 106 -2.56 -6.23 6.31
N SER A 107 -2.61 -5.55 7.46
CA SER A 107 -3.86 -5.08 8.03
C SER A 107 -3.69 -3.79 8.81
N ARG A 108 -4.83 -3.14 9.03
CA ARG A 108 -4.92 -1.89 9.78
C ARG A 108 -6.05 -1.98 10.81
N HIS A 109 -5.73 -1.68 12.04
CA HIS A 109 -6.71 -1.62 13.12
C HIS A 109 -7.64 -0.43 12.91
N CYS A 110 -8.95 -0.66 12.87
CA CYS A 110 -9.92 0.37 12.51
C CYS A 110 -9.91 1.58 13.44
N LEU A 111 -9.73 1.36 14.73
CA LEU A 111 -9.83 2.42 15.72
C LEU A 111 -8.54 3.21 15.90
N SER A 112 -7.42 2.51 16.07
CA SER A 112 -6.10 3.15 16.30
C SER A 112 -5.36 3.54 15.03
N GLY A 113 -5.74 2.96 13.89
CA GLY A 113 -5.02 3.12 12.64
C GLY A 113 -3.67 2.39 12.61
N LEU A 114 -3.33 1.63 13.65
CA LEU A 114 -2.07 0.90 13.71
C LEU A 114 -2.03 -0.20 12.65
N CYS A 115 -0.91 -0.24 11.95
CA CYS A 115 -0.60 -1.26 10.96
C CYS A 115 -0.07 -2.51 11.64
N SER A 116 -0.45 -3.67 11.14
CA SER A 116 0.07 -4.95 11.61
C SER A 116 0.76 -5.70 10.49
N ALA A 117 1.76 -6.49 10.83
CA ALA A 117 2.51 -7.40 9.97
C ALA A 117 2.92 -6.81 8.59
N ALA A 118 4.19 -6.92 8.27
CA ALA A 118 4.70 -6.58 6.95
C ALA A 118 4.35 -7.67 5.94
N ALA A 119 3.92 -7.24 4.75
CA ALA A 119 3.65 -8.07 3.60
C ALA A 119 4.38 -7.52 2.36
N SER A 120 4.22 -8.20 1.23
CA SER A 120 4.74 -7.75 -0.07
C SER A 120 3.61 -7.70 -1.09
N VAL A 121 3.69 -6.76 -2.02
CA VAL A 121 2.74 -6.59 -3.12
C VAL A 121 3.47 -6.70 -4.45
N ARG A 122 2.86 -7.38 -5.44
CA ARG A 122 3.39 -7.46 -6.80
C ARG A 122 2.83 -6.35 -7.69
N PHE A 123 3.60 -6.00 -8.70
CA PHE A 123 3.20 -5.03 -9.71
C PHE A 123 3.88 -5.30 -11.05
N THR A 124 3.31 -4.72 -12.09
CA THR A 124 3.93 -4.56 -13.41
C THR A 124 4.17 -3.08 -13.63
N ALA A 125 5.34 -2.73 -14.17
CA ALA A 125 5.67 -1.35 -14.49
C ALA A 125 5.45 -1.08 -15.97
N ASP A 126 4.85 0.06 -16.28
CA ASP A 126 4.56 0.51 -17.63
C ASP A 126 5.75 1.29 -18.21
N PRO A 127 6.14 1.05 -19.47
CA PRO A 127 7.20 1.79 -20.11
C PRO A 127 6.78 3.25 -20.34
N VAL A 128 7.71 4.17 -20.09
CA VAL A 128 7.54 5.59 -20.39
C VAL A 128 7.92 5.87 -21.84
N ALA A 129 6.96 6.34 -22.64
CA ALA A 129 7.17 6.60 -24.04
C ALA A 129 8.35 7.53 -24.32
N GLY A 130 9.27 7.11 -25.19
CA GLY A 130 10.45 7.90 -25.59
C GLY A 130 11.59 7.93 -24.57
N SER A 131 11.56 7.10 -23.57
CA SER A 131 12.62 6.97 -22.57
C SER A 131 12.94 5.49 -22.28
N SER A 132 14.05 5.24 -21.59
CA SER A 132 14.40 3.93 -21.04
C SER A 132 13.85 3.73 -19.62
N SER A 133 12.80 4.45 -19.25
CA SER A 133 12.23 4.44 -17.90
C SER A 133 10.93 3.66 -17.86
N PHE A 134 10.58 3.19 -16.66
CA PHE A 134 9.29 2.58 -16.37
C PHE A 134 8.63 3.29 -15.18
N THR A 135 7.31 3.26 -15.13
CA THR A 135 6.55 3.72 -13.98
C THR A 135 5.67 2.59 -13.45
N ALA A 136 5.51 2.54 -12.13
CA ALA A 136 4.58 1.64 -11.49
C ALA A 136 3.80 2.37 -10.41
N ASP A 137 2.50 2.20 -10.43
CA ASP A 137 1.58 2.70 -9.42
C ASP A 137 1.04 1.52 -8.62
N ILE A 138 1.23 1.54 -7.31
CA ILE A 138 0.69 0.52 -6.41
C ILE A 138 -0.17 1.15 -5.33
N TYR A 139 -1.18 0.41 -4.92
CA TYR A 139 -2.11 0.81 -3.87
C TYR A 139 -1.97 -0.13 -2.68
N VAL A 140 -1.81 0.43 -1.48
CA VAL A 140 -1.60 -0.32 -0.24
C VAL A 140 -2.42 0.27 0.90
N LEU A 141 -2.73 -0.50 1.94
CA LEU A 141 -3.40 0.03 3.13
C LEU A 141 -2.55 1.08 3.84
N ASP A 142 -1.28 0.78 4.00
CA ASP A 142 -0.27 1.67 4.58
C ASP A 142 1.11 1.04 4.41
N LEU A 143 2.15 1.76 4.81
CA LEU A 143 3.48 1.20 4.98
C LEU A 143 3.71 0.86 6.46
N VAL A 144 4.42 -0.22 6.70
CA VAL A 144 4.88 -0.54 8.06
C VAL A 144 6.05 0.38 8.41
N PRO A 145 6.10 0.98 9.61
CA PRO A 145 7.22 1.83 9.99
C PRO A 145 8.57 1.11 9.79
N PRO A 146 9.55 1.77 9.13
CA PRO A 146 10.84 1.15 8.82
C PRO A 146 11.59 0.74 10.07
N ARG A 147 12.16 -0.46 10.06
CA ARG A 147 13.01 -0.97 11.14
C ARG A 147 14.37 -0.27 11.10
N THR A 148 15.01 -0.16 12.27
CA THR A 148 16.32 0.45 12.39
C THR A 148 17.47 -0.54 12.24
N ASP A 149 17.18 -1.82 12.42
CA ASP A 149 18.14 -2.91 12.57
C ASP A 149 18.24 -3.83 11.34
N ALA A 150 17.33 -3.68 10.38
CA ALA A 150 17.32 -4.51 9.18
C ALA A 150 16.60 -3.83 8.00
N PRO A 151 16.92 -4.18 6.75
CA PRO A 151 16.12 -3.83 5.60
C PRO A 151 14.66 -4.27 5.77
N SER A 152 13.73 -3.38 5.54
CA SER A 152 12.30 -3.66 5.74
C SER A 152 11.42 -3.29 4.55
N HIS A 153 11.96 -2.48 3.62
CA HIS A 153 11.27 -2.03 2.42
C HIS A 153 12.14 -2.36 1.20
N LEU A 154 11.99 -3.59 0.68
CA LEU A 154 12.76 -4.06 -0.46
C LEU A 154 11.92 -3.94 -1.73
N LEU A 155 12.50 -3.36 -2.76
CA LEU A 155 11.99 -3.36 -4.12
C LEU A 155 12.77 -4.42 -4.91
N SER A 156 12.09 -5.49 -5.30
CA SER A 156 12.66 -6.53 -6.16
C SER A 156 12.08 -6.38 -7.55
N LEU A 157 12.95 -6.30 -8.56
CA LEU A 157 12.59 -6.09 -9.96
C LEU A 157 13.12 -7.23 -10.83
N GLU A 158 12.35 -7.57 -11.84
CA GLU A 158 12.75 -8.43 -12.95
C GLU A 158 12.58 -7.62 -14.25
N LEU A 159 13.71 -7.24 -14.85
CA LEU A 159 13.75 -6.52 -16.11
C LEU A 159 13.93 -7.53 -17.23
N VAL A 160 13.06 -7.51 -18.22
CA VAL A 160 13.12 -8.46 -19.36
C VAL A 160 13.65 -7.75 -20.58
N GLY A 161 14.69 -8.31 -21.19
CA GLY A 161 15.27 -7.80 -22.43
C GLY A 161 14.28 -7.87 -23.61
N GLU A 162 14.53 -7.09 -24.68
CA GLU A 162 13.72 -7.13 -25.90
C GLU A 162 13.71 -8.50 -26.58
N ASP A 163 14.71 -9.34 -26.32
CA ASP A 163 14.78 -10.73 -26.79
C ASP A 163 13.73 -11.64 -26.10
N GLY A 164 13.04 -11.15 -25.06
CA GLY A 164 12.03 -11.86 -24.30
C GLY A 164 12.56 -13.01 -23.43
N SER A 165 13.88 -13.28 -23.47
CA SER A 165 14.51 -14.42 -22.80
C SER A 165 15.49 -14.02 -21.69
N THR A 166 16.16 -12.90 -21.86
CA THR A 166 17.14 -12.42 -20.89
C THR A 166 16.40 -11.68 -19.75
N VAL A 167 16.65 -12.13 -18.51
CA VAL A 167 16.06 -11.51 -17.31
C VAL A 167 17.17 -10.98 -16.42
N TYR A 168 17.04 -9.73 -16.02
CA TYR A 168 17.96 -9.05 -15.11
C TYR A 168 17.28 -8.82 -13.76
N PRO A 169 17.56 -9.64 -12.73
CA PRO A 169 17.04 -9.43 -11.40
C PRO A 169 17.78 -8.30 -10.68
N VAL A 170 17.05 -7.43 -10.02
CA VAL A 170 17.60 -6.32 -9.21
C VAL A 170 16.84 -6.21 -7.92
N THR A 171 17.55 -5.95 -6.82
CA THR A 171 16.92 -5.61 -5.53
C THR A 171 17.48 -4.30 -5.02
N ALA A 172 16.59 -3.39 -4.63
CA ALA A 172 16.90 -2.12 -3.99
C ALA A 172 16.36 -2.11 -2.56
N ASP A 173 17.18 -1.63 -1.63
CA ASP A 173 16.71 -1.34 -0.27
C ASP A 173 16.22 0.11 -0.20
N LEU A 174 14.92 0.28 -0.02
CA LEU A 174 14.23 1.58 0.08
C LEU A 174 13.98 2.00 1.52
N THR A 175 14.48 1.25 2.51
CA THR A 175 14.17 1.45 3.93
C THR A 175 14.46 2.88 4.41
N ASP A 176 15.61 3.45 4.03
CA ASP A 176 15.98 4.81 4.43
C ASP A 176 15.14 5.87 3.69
N ALA A 177 14.85 5.65 2.41
CA ALA A 177 13.98 6.55 1.63
C ALA A 177 12.56 6.59 2.23
N VAL A 178 12.00 5.42 2.53
CA VAL A 178 10.68 5.33 3.18
C VAL A 178 10.71 5.99 4.57
N ARG A 179 11.80 5.82 5.33
CA ARG A 179 11.95 6.48 6.64
C ARG A 179 11.94 8.00 6.52
N SER A 180 12.57 8.56 5.50
CA SER A 180 12.63 10.01 5.28
C SER A 180 11.28 10.64 4.91
N ILE A 181 10.35 9.85 4.36
CA ILE A 181 9.01 10.30 3.96
C ILE A 181 8.03 10.28 5.14
N ALA A 182 8.27 9.44 6.14
CA ALA A 182 7.40 9.36 7.30
C ALA A 182 7.40 10.69 8.08
N ALA A 183 6.21 11.23 8.35
CA ALA A 183 6.05 12.37 9.25
C ALA A 183 6.32 11.96 10.72
N GLU A 184 6.37 12.95 11.63
CA GLU A 184 6.42 12.67 13.06
C GLU A 184 5.32 11.69 13.48
N GLY A 185 5.70 10.68 14.27
CA GLY A 185 4.78 9.61 14.67
C GLY A 185 4.64 8.45 13.69
N GLY A 186 5.44 8.42 12.60
CA GLY A 186 5.45 7.32 11.64
C GLY A 186 4.23 7.30 10.71
N VAL A 187 3.57 8.43 10.53
CA VAL A 187 2.43 8.58 9.61
C VAL A 187 2.93 8.87 8.21
N PHE A 188 2.52 8.07 7.24
CA PHE A 188 2.85 8.26 5.83
C PHE A 188 1.80 9.13 5.11
N PRO A 189 2.21 9.96 4.14
CA PRO A 189 1.28 10.68 3.28
C PRO A 189 0.44 9.71 2.44
N ASN A 190 -0.65 10.19 1.85
CA ASN A 190 -1.49 9.35 0.98
C ASN A 190 -0.85 9.11 -0.39
N GLU A 191 -0.02 10.04 -0.84
CA GLU A 191 0.75 9.96 -2.08
C GLU A 191 2.24 9.86 -1.75
N ILE A 192 2.90 8.84 -2.24
CA ILE A 192 4.31 8.56 -2.02
C ILE A 192 4.96 8.35 -3.38
N SER A 193 6.00 9.12 -3.69
CA SER A 193 6.74 8.97 -4.93
C SER A 193 8.18 8.59 -4.63
N LEU A 194 8.68 7.56 -5.30
CA LEU A 194 10.02 7.02 -5.15
C LEU A 194 10.70 6.93 -6.51
N ARG A 195 11.87 7.54 -6.64
CA ARG A 195 12.71 7.48 -7.85
C ARG A 195 13.86 6.52 -7.62
N VAL A 196 13.96 5.52 -8.46
CA VAL A 196 14.99 4.48 -8.41
C VAL A 196 15.79 4.52 -9.70
N VAL A 197 17.08 4.76 -9.59
CA VAL A 197 18.00 4.75 -10.72
C VAL A 197 18.74 3.43 -10.75
N LEU A 198 18.64 2.73 -11.87
CA LEU A 198 19.31 1.47 -12.15
C LEU A 198 20.50 1.71 -13.04
N SER A 199 21.69 1.31 -12.60
CA SER A 199 22.94 1.48 -13.31
C SER A 199 23.66 0.14 -13.44
N LEU A 200 24.31 -0.08 -14.58
CA LEU A 200 25.17 -1.24 -14.78
C LEU A 200 26.59 -0.91 -14.31
N ILE A 201 27.01 -1.50 -13.21
CA ILE A 201 28.35 -1.32 -12.64
C ILE A 201 29.04 -2.69 -12.58
N ASP A 202 30.19 -2.81 -13.21
CA ASP A 202 30.97 -4.06 -13.27
C ASP A 202 30.17 -5.29 -13.77
N GLY A 203 29.26 -5.06 -14.72
CA GLY A 203 28.38 -6.11 -15.25
C GLY A 203 27.23 -6.54 -14.34
N GLN A 204 27.02 -5.84 -13.22
CA GLN A 204 25.91 -6.07 -12.31
C GLN A 204 25.01 -4.84 -12.26
N LEU A 205 23.70 -5.08 -12.23
CA LEU A 205 22.72 -4.03 -12.01
C LEU A 205 22.73 -3.62 -10.54
N ARG A 206 22.87 -2.33 -10.32
CA ARG A 206 22.75 -1.69 -9.00
C ARG A 206 21.65 -0.65 -9.02
N ALA A 207 20.90 -0.61 -7.94
CA ALA A 207 19.87 0.38 -7.73
C ALA A 207 20.35 1.44 -6.73
N SER A 208 20.06 2.70 -7.04
CA SER A 208 20.18 3.82 -6.10
C SER A 208 18.85 4.54 -6.01
N VAL A 209 18.51 4.97 -4.81
CA VAL A 209 17.26 5.70 -4.53
C VAL A 209 17.59 7.17 -4.46
N LEU A 210 16.87 7.98 -5.20
CA LEU A 210 17.00 9.42 -5.17
C LEU A 210 15.75 10.03 -4.52
N PRO A 211 15.90 11.17 -3.80
CA PRO A 211 14.76 11.97 -3.40
C PRO A 211 13.95 12.35 -4.65
N TRP A 212 12.64 12.37 -4.52
CA TRP A 212 11.78 12.92 -5.54
C TRP A 212 11.84 14.45 -5.44
N ASP A 213 12.61 15.08 -6.31
CA ASP A 213 12.56 16.53 -6.49
C ASP A 213 11.40 16.84 -7.43
N GLU A 214 10.46 17.65 -6.98
CA GLU A 214 9.33 18.16 -7.78
C GLU A 214 9.79 19.06 -8.92
#